data_9bfb57b4dfe6f09036465b584bd81b9f
#
_entry.id   9bfb57b4dfe6f09036465b584bd81b9f
#
_cell.length_a   1.000
_cell.length_b   1.000
_cell.length_c   1.000
_cell.angle_alpha   90.00
_cell.angle_beta   90.00
_cell.angle_gamma   90.00
#
_symmetry.space_group_name_H-M   'P 1'
#
loop_
_entity.id
_entity.type
_entity.pdbx_description
1 polymer ?
#
loop_
_entity_poly.entity_id
_entity_poly.type
_entity_poly.pdbx_seq_one_letter_code
_entity_poly.pdbx_strand_id
1 'polypeptide(L)'
;MSQPRPTSRQVFDEHAPYVFRVLKYLGVRDADAEDVCQEVFVTVHRKLDEFEGRSSLRTWLYRICQRAASDHRRRAYVRREVVTDPATEDPRLPRMQDARGHVEARSTLQFLLDRLDEPKREVFVLYEIEGLTMREVCEVIDCPLQTAYSRLHAAREALTRALEDEGKGGAP
;
A
#
# COMPACT_ATOMS: atom_id res chain seq x y z
N MET A 1 11.27 -18.84 27.44
CA MET A 1 12.17 -19.32 26.34
C MET A 1 11.99 -18.37 25.17
N SER A 2 12.98 -17.48 24.94
CA SER A 2 12.91 -16.54 23.82
C SER A 2 13.02 -17.32 22.51
N GLN A 3 12.04 -17.16 21.63
CA GLN A 3 12.15 -17.71 20.27
C GLN A 3 13.38 -17.09 19.59
N PRO A 4 14.16 -17.87 18.84
CA PRO A 4 15.31 -17.34 18.13
C PRO A 4 14.82 -16.25 17.14
N ARG A 5 15.52 -15.13 17.10
CA ARG A 5 15.21 -14.04 16.17
C ARG A 5 15.30 -14.56 14.73
N PRO A 6 14.32 -14.25 13.87
CA PRO A 6 14.39 -14.69 12.49
C PRO A 6 15.57 -14.01 11.77
N THR A 7 16.20 -14.71 10.86
CA THR A 7 17.20 -14.12 9.96
C THR A 7 16.52 -13.30 8.86
N SER A 8 17.23 -12.36 8.25
CA SER A 8 16.71 -11.56 7.12
C SER A 8 16.23 -12.44 5.97
N ARG A 9 16.90 -13.58 5.72
CA ARG A 9 16.49 -14.55 4.70
C ARG A 9 15.15 -15.21 5.05
N GLN A 10 14.98 -15.65 6.30
CA GLN A 10 13.72 -16.21 6.75
C GLN A 10 12.57 -15.20 6.64
N VAL A 11 12.82 -13.93 7.02
CA VAL A 11 11.83 -12.86 6.85
C VAL A 11 11.49 -12.64 5.39
N PHE A 12 12.46 -12.68 4.50
CA PHE A 12 12.22 -12.57 3.06
C PHE A 12 11.38 -13.75 2.55
N ASP A 13 11.82 -14.98 2.79
CA ASP A 13 11.15 -16.19 2.28
C ASP A 13 9.69 -16.29 2.76
N GLU A 14 9.41 -15.86 3.99
CA GLU A 14 8.06 -15.93 4.60
C GLU A 14 7.17 -14.73 4.23
N HIS A 15 7.75 -13.53 4.11
CA HIS A 15 6.96 -12.29 4.02
C HIS A 15 7.07 -11.53 2.67
N ALA A 16 7.86 -11.99 1.70
CA ALA A 16 7.96 -11.31 0.42
C ALA A 16 6.61 -11.16 -0.31
N PRO A 17 5.72 -12.17 -0.37
CA PRO A 17 4.40 -12.01 -0.97
C PRO A 17 3.52 -10.99 -0.23
N TYR A 18 3.65 -10.90 1.10
CA TYR A 18 2.96 -9.92 1.92
C TYR A 18 3.44 -8.49 1.61
N VAL A 19 4.76 -8.27 1.64
CA VAL A 19 5.37 -6.96 1.33
C VAL A 19 4.97 -6.48 -0.06
N PHE A 20 5.07 -7.35 -1.07
CA PHE A 20 4.70 -7.03 -2.44
C PHE A 20 3.22 -6.59 -2.55
N ARG A 21 2.31 -7.32 -1.90
CA ARG A 21 0.88 -7.00 -1.87
C ARG A 21 0.61 -5.65 -1.18
N VAL A 22 1.23 -5.42 -0.02
CA VAL A 22 1.09 -4.18 0.73
C VAL A 22 1.57 -2.97 -0.08
N LEU A 23 2.71 -3.07 -0.75
CA LEU A 23 3.23 -1.99 -1.60
C LEU A 23 2.24 -1.61 -2.70
N LYS A 24 1.61 -2.61 -3.34
CA LYS A 24 0.54 -2.36 -4.33
C LYS A 24 -0.66 -1.66 -3.72
N TYR A 25 -1.14 -2.10 -2.54
CA TYR A 25 -2.23 -1.42 -1.84
C TYR A 25 -1.88 0.01 -1.44
N LEU A 26 -0.61 0.28 -1.13
CA LEU A 26 -0.10 1.62 -0.86
C LEU A 26 0.13 2.47 -2.12
N GLY A 27 -0.25 1.98 -3.31
CA GLY A 27 -0.24 2.73 -4.56
C GLY A 27 1.09 2.70 -5.32
N VAL A 28 1.97 1.73 -5.02
CA VAL A 28 3.14 1.46 -5.86
C VAL A 28 2.68 0.73 -7.13
N ARG A 29 3.06 1.25 -8.31
CA ARG A 29 2.69 0.66 -9.60
C ARG A 29 3.36 -0.70 -9.80
N ASP A 30 2.73 -1.58 -10.55
CA ASP A 30 3.26 -2.92 -10.83
C ASP A 30 4.67 -2.90 -11.41
N ALA A 31 4.95 -1.95 -12.30
CA ALA A 31 6.28 -1.79 -12.90
C ALA A 31 7.39 -1.42 -11.90
N ASP A 32 7.04 -0.79 -10.79
CA ASP A 32 7.99 -0.31 -9.78
C ASP A 32 7.98 -1.21 -8.52
N ALA A 33 6.99 -2.11 -8.39
CA ALA A 33 6.74 -2.85 -7.16
C ALA A 33 7.88 -3.79 -6.77
N GLU A 34 8.57 -4.38 -7.73
CA GLU A 34 9.72 -5.27 -7.48
C GLU A 34 10.91 -4.49 -6.93
N ASP A 35 11.24 -3.34 -7.53
CA ASP A 35 12.35 -2.50 -7.07
C ASP A 35 12.09 -1.95 -5.66
N VAL A 36 10.86 -1.46 -5.39
CA VAL A 36 10.50 -0.97 -4.06
C VAL A 36 10.47 -2.11 -3.04
N CYS A 37 10.06 -3.32 -3.42
CA CYS A 37 10.12 -4.50 -2.57
C CYS A 37 11.57 -4.83 -2.18
N GLN A 38 12.52 -4.75 -3.11
CA GLN A 38 13.94 -4.92 -2.82
C GLN A 38 14.44 -3.84 -1.84
N GLU A 39 14.08 -2.56 -2.03
CA GLU A 39 14.41 -1.47 -1.09
C GLU A 39 13.89 -1.75 0.33
N VAL A 40 12.67 -2.30 0.44
CA VAL A 40 12.08 -2.72 1.73
C VAL A 40 12.97 -3.78 2.38
N PHE A 41 13.35 -4.83 1.66
CA PHE A 41 14.17 -5.91 2.25
C PHE A 41 15.61 -5.51 2.54
N VAL A 42 16.19 -4.57 1.80
CA VAL A 42 17.46 -3.93 2.17
C VAL A 42 17.32 -3.21 3.52
N THR A 43 16.20 -2.52 3.74
CA THR A 43 15.91 -1.85 5.01
C THR A 43 15.68 -2.86 6.13
N VAL A 44 14.94 -3.94 5.86
CA VAL A 44 14.75 -5.06 6.78
C VAL A 44 16.10 -5.63 7.21
N HIS A 45 16.97 -5.94 6.25
CA HIS A 45 18.30 -6.49 6.54
C HIS A 45 19.12 -5.60 7.49
N ARG A 46 19.04 -4.28 7.29
CA ARG A 46 19.81 -3.30 8.10
C ARG A 46 19.23 -3.10 9.50
N LYS A 47 17.92 -3.27 9.67
CA LYS A 47 17.19 -2.90 10.90
C LYS A 47 16.61 -4.08 11.67
N LEU A 48 16.75 -5.31 11.19
CA LEU A 48 16.16 -6.48 11.84
C LEU A 48 16.74 -6.72 13.23
N ASP A 49 18.02 -6.41 13.43
CA ASP A 49 18.68 -6.54 14.73
C ASP A 49 18.14 -5.54 15.77
N GLU A 50 17.58 -4.41 15.29
CA GLU A 50 16.94 -3.38 16.12
C GLU A 50 15.47 -3.71 16.43
N PHE A 51 14.91 -4.75 15.82
CA PHE A 51 13.52 -5.15 16.05
C PHE A 51 13.36 -5.76 17.43
N GLU A 52 12.73 -5.03 18.34
CA GLU A 52 12.55 -5.41 19.75
C GLU A 52 11.29 -6.25 20.02
N GLY A 53 10.47 -6.53 19.01
CA GLY A 53 9.23 -7.31 19.18
C GLY A 53 8.11 -6.56 19.91
N ARG A 54 8.15 -5.22 19.99
CA ARG A 54 7.08 -4.41 20.61
C ARG A 54 5.77 -4.44 19.81
N SER A 55 5.84 -4.79 18.55
CA SER A 55 4.69 -5.06 17.67
C SER A 55 4.90 -6.38 16.94
N SER A 56 3.89 -6.85 16.21
CA SER A 56 4.08 -8.00 15.33
C SER A 56 5.10 -7.69 14.23
N LEU A 57 5.79 -8.71 13.73
CA LEU A 57 6.73 -8.54 12.61
C LEU A 57 6.01 -7.99 11.36
N ARG A 58 4.75 -8.40 11.12
CA ARG A 58 3.93 -7.87 10.02
C ARG A 58 3.65 -6.37 10.17
N THR A 59 3.32 -5.91 11.36
CA THR A 59 3.13 -4.49 11.67
C THR A 59 4.41 -3.69 11.43
N TRP A 60 5.55 -4.23 11.85
CA TRP A 60 6.84 -3.59 11.64
C TRP A 60 7.21 -3.52 10.14
N LEU A 61 6.99 -4.61 9.39
CA LEU A 61 7.18 -4.66 7.95
C LEU A 61 6.26 -3.65 7.22
N TYR A 62 5.00 -3.55 7.66
CA TYR A 62 4.07 -2.57 7.09
C TYR A 62 4.60 -1.14 7.21
N ARG A 63 5.14 -0.75 8.37
CA ARG A 63 5.74 0.59 8.57
C ARG A 63 6.92 0.84 7.62
N ILE A 64 7.71 -0.19 7.33
CA ILE A 64 8.79 -0.08 6.34
C ILE A 64 8.22 0.09 4.93
N CYS A 65 7.21 -0.70 4.57
CA CYS A 65 6.52 -0.57 3.28
C CYS A 65 5.89 0.82 3.09
N GLN A 66 5.22 1.35 4.12
CA GLN A 66 4.60 2.68 4.11
C GLN A 66 5.63 3.77 3.80
N ARG A 67 6.77 3.75 4.48
CA ARG A 67 7.86 4.70 4.23
C ARG A 67 8.43 4.56 2.83
N ALA A 68 8.72 3.34 2.40
CA ALA A 68 9.25 3.07 1.05
C ALA A 68 8.29 3.54 -0.05
N ALA A 69 6.98 3.25 0.08
CA ALA A 69 5.95 3.70 -0.85
C ALA A 69 5.83 5.24 -0.89
N SER A 70 5.87 5.90 0.28
CA SER A 70 5.84 7.37 0.37
C SER A 70 7.07 8.00 -0.27
N ASP A 71 8.27 7.47 0.00
CA ASP A 71 9.52 7.95 -0.59
C ASP A 71 9.56 7.71 -2.11
N HIS A 72 9.02 6.58 -2.58
CA HIS A 72 8.90 6.28 -4.00
C HIS A 72 7.99 7.30 -4.71
N ARG A 73 6.80 7.60 -4.14
CA ARG A 73 5.88 8.61 -4.70
C ARG A 73 6.51 9.98 -4.76
N ARG A 74 7.21 10.40 -3.68
CA ARG A 74 7.92 11.69 -3.64
C ARG A 74 8.99 11.77 -4.72
N ARG A 75 9.79 10.71 -4.90
CA ARG A 75 10.81 10.64 -5.97
C ARG A 75 10.18 10.69 -7.37
N ALA A 76 9.06 10.03 -7.57
CA ALA A 76 8.34 10.05 -8.84
C ALA A 76 7.76 11.44 -9.15
N TYR A 77 7.25 12.15 -8.13
CA TYR A 77 6.75 13.52 -8.27
C TYR A 77 7.89 14.49 -8.69
N VAL A 78 9.00 14.49 -7.95
CA VAL A 78 10.17 15.33 -8.28
C VAL A 78 10.71 15.03 -9.67
N ARG A 79 10.74 13.76 -10.08
CA ARG A 79 11.21 13.37 -11.41
C ARG A 79 10.30 13.91 -12.53
N ARG A 80 8.98 13.97 -12.27
CA ARG A 80 8.01 14.58 -13.21
C ARG A 80 8.19 16.10 -13.29
N GLU A 81 8.38 16.80 -12.19
CA GLU A 81 8.60 18.26 -12.21
C GLU A 81 9.90 18.64 -12.94
N VAL A 82 10.96 17.83 -12.84
CA VAL A 82 12.24 18.09 -13.51
C VAL A 82 12.16 17.80 -15.03
N VAL A 83 11.22 16.93 -15.45
CA VAL A 83 11.06 16.50 -16.86
C VAL A 83 9.92 17.23 -17.57
N THR A 84 9.08 18.00 -16.86
CA THR A 84 7.98 18.72 -17.48
C THR A 84 8.46 20.03 -18.09
N ASP A 85 9.03 19.94 -19.28
CA ASP A 85 8.85 20.96 -20.34
C ASP A 85 7.34 20.97 -20.68
N PRO A 86 6.64 22.13 -20.72
CA PRO A 86 5.18 22.19 -20.79
C PRO A 86 4.56 21.69 -22.11
N ALA A 87 5.30 21.00 -22.96
CA ALA A 87 4.87 20.64 -24.32
C ALA A 87 4.54 19.16 -24.56
N THR A 88 4.57 18.28 -23.57
CA THR A 88 4.29 16.86 -23.82
C THR A 88 3.43 16.20 -22.72
N GLU A 89 2.17 16.62 -22.62
CA GLU A 89 1.13 15.75 -22.12
C GLU A 89 0.78 14.75 -23.22
N ASP A 90 1.35 13.55 -23.16
CA ASP A 90 0.87 12.42 -23.95
C ASP A 90 -0.24 11.69 -23.17
N PRO A 91 -1.52 11.80 -23.57
CA PRO A 91 -2.63 11.12 -22.92
C PRO A 91 -2.65 9.61 -23.17
N ARG A 92 -1.60 9.03 -23.78
CA ARG A 92 -1.57 7.66 -24.30
C ARG A 92 -0.63 6.74 -23.54
N LEU A 93 -0.57 6.83 -22.19
CA LEU A 93 0.01 5.72 -21.44
C LEU A 93 -0.96 4.54 -21.50
N PRO A 94 -0.55 3.37 -22.03
CA PRO A 94 -1.43 2.24 -22.20
C PRO A 94 -1.93 1.76 -20.85
N ARG A 95 -3.25 1.81 -20.68
CA ARG A 95 -3.93 0.96 -19.71
C ARG A 95 -3.75 -0.47 -20.21
N MET A 96 -2.81 -1.20 -19.65
CA MET A 96 -2.72 -2.63 -19.93
C MET A 96 -3.95 -3.33 -19.34
N GLN A 97 -4.92 -3.57 -20.24
CA GLN A 97 -5.86 -4.67 -20.09
C GLN A 97 -5.06 -5.92 -20.46
N ASP A 98 -4.97 -6.87 -19.52
CA ASP A 98 -5.17 -8.30 -19.77
C ASP A 98 -4.55 -9.17 -18.68
N ALA A 99 -5.42 -9.83 -17.94
CA ALA A 99 -5.33 -11.23 -17.54
C ALA A 99 -6.56 -11.58 -16.66
N ARG A 100 -7.41 -12.45 -17.17
CA ARG A 100 -8.80 -12.65 -16.77
C ARG A 100 -8.98 -13.50 -15.50
N GLY A 101 -9.94 -13.13 -14.67
CA GLY A 101 -10.55 -13.91 -13.59
C GLY A 101 -10.10 -13.53 -12.18
N HIS A 102 -8.93 -13.93 -11.73
CA HIS A 102 -8.35 -13.51 -10.42
C HIS A 102 -7.67 -12.13 -10.50
N VAL A 103 -7.35 -11.69 -11.70
CA VAL A 103 -6.78 -10.38 -12.00
C VAL A 103 -7.88 -9.32 -11.98
N GLU A 104 -9.11 -9.62 -12.39
CA GLU A 104 -10.24 -8.67 -12.37
C GLU A 104 -10.58 -8.21 -10.94
N ALA A 105 -10.70 -9.13 -9.99
CA ALA A 105 -10.98 -8.76 -8.59
C ALA A 105 -9.83 -7.96 -7.94
N ARG A 106 -8.58 -8.29 -8.28
CA ARG A 106 -7.40 -7.53 -7.82
C ARG A 106 -7.30 -6.17 -8.50
N SER A 107 -7.60 -6.08 -9.80
CA SER A 107 -7.61 -4.82 -10.52
C SER A 107 -8.73 -3.90 -10.02
N THR A 108 -9.89 -4.43 -9.70
CA THR A 108 -11.02 -3.70 -9.12
C THR A 108 -10.67 -3.15 -7.73
N LEU A 109 -10.10 -3.97 -6.85
CA LEU A 109 -9.69 -3.51 -5.52
C LEU A 109 -8.60 -2.42 -5.63
N GLN A 110 -7.60 -2.61 -6.48
CA GLN A 110 -6.55 -1.61 -6.68
C GLN A 110 -7.13 -0.31 -7.23
N PHE A 111 -8.00 -0.39 -8.22
CA PHE A 111 -8.70 0.76 -8.78
C PHE A 111 -9.52 1.51 -7.73
N LEU A 112 -10.22 0.79 -6.84
CA LEU A 112 -10.98 1.39 -5.75
C LEU A 112 -10.05 2.06 -4.73
N LEU A 113 -8.95 1.40 -4.35
CA LEU A 113 -7.98 1.96 -3.42
C LEU A 113 -7.30 3.22 -3.97
N ASP A 114 -7.09 3.30 -5.28
CA ASP A 114 -6.52 4.49 -5.95
C ASP A 114 -7.45 5.71 -5.92
N ARG A 115 -8.76 5.51 -5.65
CA ARG A 115 -9.73 6.60 -5.40
C ARG A 115 -9.62 7.21 -4.01
N LEU A 116 -8.91 6.56 -3.09
CA LEU A 116 -8.71 7.05 -1.73
C LEU A 116 -7.44 7.91 -1.67
N ASP A 117 -7.51 9.01 -0.93
CA ASP A 117 -6.29 9.69 -0.49
C ASP A 117 -5.46 8.77 0.44
N GLU A 118 -4.19 9.08 0.59
CA GLU A 118 -3.24 8.25 1.34
C GLU A 118 -3.71 7.95 2.77
N PRO A 119 -4.15 8.94 3.59
CA PRO A 119 -4.58 8.67 4.95
C PRO A 119 -5.79 7.75 5.09
N LYS A 120 -6.75 7.83 4.16
CA LYS A 120 -7.93 6.96 4.13
C LYS A 120 -7.57 5.56 3.65
N ARG A 121 -6.73 5.47 2.62
CA ARG A 121 -6.24 4.20 2.08
C ARG A 121 -5.49 3.40 3.13
N GLU A 122 -4.58 4.03 3.87
CA GLU A 122 -3.81 3.37 4.91
C GLU A 122 -4.69 2.78 6.01
N VAL A 123 -5.63 3.55 6.55
CA VAL A 123 -6.56 3.04 7.57
C VAL A 123 -7.40 1.89 7.02
N PHE A 124 -7.91 2.02 5.80
CA PHE A 124 -8.74 0.99 5.18
C PHE A 124 -7.95 -0.30 4.95
N VAL A 125 -6.74 -0.22 4.41
CA VAL A 125 -5.88 -1.38 4.17
C VAL A 125 -5.54 -2.09 5.48
N LEU A 126 -5.11 -1.35 6.50
CA LEU A 126 -4.73 -1.93 7.79
C LEU A 126 -5.91 -2.59 8.50
N TYR A 127 -7.06 -1.93 8.51
CA TYR A 127 -8.22 -2.40 9.26
C TYR A 127 -8.99 -3.50 8.50
N GLU A 128 -9.39 -3.24 7.24
CA GLU A 128 -10.27 -4.13 6.48
C GLU A 128 -9.52 -5.27 5.78
N ILE A 129 -8.31 -5.01 5.30
CA ILE A 129 -7.57 -6.01 4.51
C ILE A 129 -6.59 -6.79 5.38
N GLU A 130 -5.84 -6.09 6.24
CA GLU A 130 -4.85 -6.72 7.11
C GLU A 130 -5.43 -7.20 8.45
N GLY A 131 -6.65 -6.79 8.79
CA GLY A 131 -7.37 -7.26 9.97
C GLY A 131 -6.80 -6.78 11.31
N LEU A 132 -6.08 -5.64 11.32
CA LEU A 132 -5.58 -5.05 12.55
C LEU A 132 -6.74 -4.45 13.35
N THR A 133 -6.62 -4.49 14.68
CA THR A 133 -7.52 -3.71 15.54
C THR A 133 -7.29 -2.21 15.33
N MET A 134 -8.30 -1.38 15.57
CA MET A 134 -8.15 0.07 15.39
C MET A 134 -7.06 0.67 16.28
N ARG A 135 -6.77 0.08 17.43
CA ARG A 135 -5.65 0.50 18.28
C ARG A 135 -4.30 0.26 17.61
N GLU A 136 -4.11 -0.93 17.04
CA GLU A 136 -2.91 -1.27 16.27
C GLU A 136 -2.76 -0.37 15.04
N VAL A 137 -3.88 -0.08 14.35
CA VAL A 137 -3.88 0.89 13.24
C VAL A 137 -3.35 2.24 13.72
N CYS A 138 -3.87 2.79 14.82
CA CYS A 138 -3.42 4.06 15.38
C CYS A 138 -1.93 4.06 15.73
N GLU A 139 -1.43 2.96 16.28
CA GLU A 139 0.00 2.80 16.57
C GLU A 139 0.85 2.77 15.31
N VAL A 140 0.34 2.18 14.21
CA VAL A 140 1.07 2.10 12.93
C VAL A 140 1.18 3.45 12.25
N ILE A 141 0.06 4.18 12.15
CA ILE A 141 -0.03 5.44 11.39
C ILE A 141 0.12 6.69 12.26
N ASP A 142 0.39 6.51 13.55
CA ASP A 142 0.59 7.58 14.54
C ASP A 142 -0.53 8.64 14.52
N CYS A 143 -1.78 8.18 14.73
CA CYS A 143 -2.92 9.09 14.78
C CYS A 143 -3.89 8.78 15.93
N PRO A 144 -4.65 9.78 16.41
CA PRO A 144 -5.67 9.58 17.44
C PRO A 144 -6.78 8.61 16.96
N LEU A 145 -7.32 7.84 17.90
CA LEU A 145 -8.36 6.83 17.64
C LEU A 145 -9.59 7.42 16.91
N GLN A 146 -10.02 8.59 17.31
CA GLN A 146 -11.15 9.28 16.66
C GLN A 146 -10.85 9.63 15.22
N THR A 147 -9.61 10.05 14.93
CA THR A 147 -9.15 10.35 13.56
C THR A 147 -9.13 9.09 12.70
N ALA A 148 -8.66 7.97 13.23
CA ALA A 148 -8.65 6.70 12.51
C ALA A 148 -10.08 6.25 12.14
N TYR A 149 -11.03 6.32 13.09
CA TYR A 149 -12.43 5.99 12.80
C TYR A 149 -13.05 6.93 11.76
N SER A 150 -12.79 8.23 11.84
CA SER A 150 -13.29 9.20 10.85
C SER A 150 -12.73 8.93 9.45
N ARG A 151 -11.43 8.59 9.35
CA ARG A 151 -10.79 8.21 8.09
C ARG A 151 -11.37 6.93 7.52
N LEU A 152 -11.61 5.90 8.35
CA LEU A 152 -12.22 4.64 7.93
C LEU A 152 -13.63 4.88 7.40
N HIS A 153 -14.44 5.66 8.12
CA HIS A 153 -15.79 5.99 7.69
C HIS A 153 -15.79 6.70 6.33
N ALA A 154 -14.97 7.74 6.19
CA ALA A 154 -14.82 8.47 4.93
C ALA A 154 -14.27 7.59 3.78
N ALA A 155 -13.39 6.62 4.09
CA ALA A 155 -12.92 5.66 3.11
C ALA A 155 -14.06 4.78 2.60
N ARG A 156 -14.85 4.19 3.51
CA ARG A 156 -16.02 3.35 3.15
C ARG A 156 -17.04 4.11 2.30
N GLU A 157 -17.36 5.35 2.67
CA GLU A 157 -18.28 6.18 1.88
C GLU A 157 -17.73 6.48 0.47
N ALA A 158 -16.45 6.78 0.35
CA ALA A 158 -15.83 7.05 -0.94
C ALA A 158 -15.83 5.81 -1.85
N LEU A 159 -15.57 4.63 -1.28
CA LEU A 159 -15.58 3.37 -2.02
C LEU A 159 -17.01 2.96 -2.42
N THR A 160 -18.01 3.16 -1.55
CA THR A 160 -19.42 2.89 -1.88
C THR A 160 -19.86 3.75 -3.06
N ARG A 161 -19.56 5.05 -3.04
CA ARG A 161 -19.87 5.96 -4.16
C ARG A 161 -19.18 5.53 -5.46
N ALA A 162 -17.91 5.13 -5.39
CA ALA A 162 -17.17 4.67 -6.56
C ALA A 162 -17.81 3.42 -7.20
N LEU A 163 -18.29 2.48 -6.38
CA LEU A 163 -18.98 1.27 -6.85
C LEU A 163 -20.35 1.58 -7.47
N GLU A 164 -21.10 2.52 -6.87
CA GLU A 164 -22.42 2.95 -7.40
C GLU A 164 -22.28 3.65 -8.75
N ASP A 165 -21.23 4.44 -8.94
CA ASP A 165 -20.95 5.15 -10.20
C ASP A 165 -20.57 4.17 -11.31
N GLU A 166 -19.81 3.12 -11.00
CA GLU A 166 -19.51 2.04 -11.96
C GLU A 166 -20.75 1.22 -12.32
N GLY A 167 -21.60 0.92 -11.34
CA GLY A 167 -22.86 0.20 -11.58
C GLY A 167 -23.84 0.97 -12.48
N LYS A 168 -23.80 2.28 -12.50
CA LYS A 168 -24.61 3.14 -13.38
C LYS A 168 -24.04 3.33 -14.77
N GLY A 169 -22.73 3.16 -14.95
CA GLY A 169 -22.06 3.27 -16.26
C GLY A 169 -22.09 1.99 -17.11
N GLY A 170 -22.57 0.88 -16.57
CA GLY A 170 -22.59 -0.42 -17.22
C GLY A 170 -23.96 -0.87 -17.78
N ALA A 171 -24.94 0.00 -17.91
CA ALA A 171 -26.18 -0.32 -18.62
C ALA A 171 -26.05 0.05 -20.10
N PRO A 172 -26.35 -0.88 -21.03
CA PRO A 172 -26.27 -0.67 -22.48
C PRO A 172 -27.35 0.30 -22.98
#